data_a9d6b45981bdd2b50d7e6c0e36413946
#
_entry.id   a9d6b45981bdd2b50d7e6c0e36413946
#
_cell.length_a   1.000
_cell.length_b   1.000
_cell.length_c   1.000
_cell.angle_alpha   90.00
_cell.angle_beta   90.00
_cell.angle_gamma   90.00
#
_symmetry.space_group_name_H-M   'P 1'
#
loop_
_entity.id
_entity.type
_entity.pdbx_description
1 polymer ?
#
loop_
_entity_poly.entity_id
_entity_poly.type
_entity_poly.pdbx_seq_one_letter_code
_entity_poly.pdbx_strand_id
1 'polypeptide(L)'
;MPRITDSTRVTEVISIENLPVRKVDVERKETVERIRPLIPPLMESLAKIERRSARRKPVYADTWLIGSSDELEEKERYETDTATIVIGTAEDGETEYNITPNEYNYPQELDTIVEDTIGHLRDVYRRTGGHMDRIRALSVAEDHLWNYEDDISAVLAQGCDVRDAIAELSDVVYRYTIGKGIFDVLLADKRLEDIYIDAPCEKNRIHVTLNNVNGSNSHVRCRTNLIAGQREMRNLITMLMRMSGLPFCESNPILETDMGDSDARATVVGYPMSPNGDSLAIRKHSEIPWTLTRLIGNGTIDPYTAGLLSFLIANRSTMLVCGARGAGKSSLLTALMFEFPISQRILTIEDTLELPGKKLRSMGYKVQSMLIDDRNGEAAEKRADEALRVSLRLGESAIILGEVRGEEAKTLYQSMSTGRAGSSILGTIHGDCAQTVYNRVTNDLQVSPESFMETDFIITLGTIRERGSDRQVRTMTEFVSTGDRPGKFSDVSTMKGLLKSRRFERIANINSISAVDAVNEINARAGLRKFLADMAMTKGEGFYGPEWIVLANDHLKKCYTAGTTDPDEIVRSFERSINDFKEVE
;
A
#
# COMPACT_ATOMS: atom_id res chain seq x y z
N MET A 1 -53.12 -10.61 23.43
CA MET A 1 -53.31 -11.42 22.21
C MET A 1 -54.28 -10.71 21.31
N PRO A 2 -53.87 -10.25 20.16
CA PRO A 2 -54.68 -10.30 18.98
C PRO A 2 -53.98 -11.22 17.96
N ARG A 3 -54.80 -12.07 17.36
CA ARG A 3 -54.43 -13.05 16.35
C ARG A 3 -53.97 -12.34 15.08
N ILE A 4 -52.80 -12.72 14.59
CA ILE A 4 -52.36 -12.45 13.21
C ILE A 4 -53.21 -13.39 12.35
N THR A 5 -54.24 -12.86 11.72
CA THR A 5 -54.93 -13.47 10.58
C THR A 5 -54.79 -12.46 9.44
N ASP A 6 -53.78 -12.67 8.62
CA ASP A 6 -53.79 -12.37 7.18
C ASP A 6 -52.48 -12.81 6.52
N SER A 7 -52.27 -14.11 6.49
CA SER A 7 -51.22 -14.72 5.68
C SER A 7 -51.72 -15.09 4.24
N THR A 8 -52.82 -14.51 3.80
CA THR A 8 -53.47 -14.87 2.51
C THR A 8 -53.37 -13.80 1.44
N ARG A 9 -52.54 -12.73 1.62
CA ARG A 9 -52.36 -11.70 0.57
C ARG A 9 -50.99 -11.68 -0.09
N VAL A 10 -50.12 -12.61 0.16
CA VAL A 10 -48.78 -12.67 -0.46
C VAL A 10 -48.65 -13.78 -1.50
N THR A 11 -49.73 -14.41 -1.89
CA THR A 11 -49.74 -15.50 -2.89
C THR A 11 -50.68 -15.25 -4.06
N GLU A 12 -50.93 -14.03 -4.44
CA GLU A 12 -51.22 -13.79 -5.85
C GLU A 12 -49.88 -13.79 -6.60
N VAL A 13 -49.39 -15.00 -6.84
CA VAL A 13 -48.48 -15.26 -7.94
C VAL A 13 -49.25 -14.82 -9.18
N ILE A 14 -48.93 -13.63 -9.72
CA ILE A 14 -49.39 -13.24 -11.05
C ILE A 14 -48.84 -14.31 -11.98
N SER A 15 -49.68 -15.27 -12.34
CA SER A 15 -49.29 -16.32 -13.27
C SER A 15 -48.90 -15.63 -14.58
N ILE A 16 -47.78 -16.02 -15.15
CA ILE A 16 -47.25 -15.46 -16.43
C ILE A 16 -48.28 -15.59 -17.54
N GLU A 17 -49.31 -16.44 -17.37
CA GLU A 17 -50.42 -16.63 -18.28
C GLU A 17 -51.42 -15.47 -18.37
N ASN A 18 -51.48 -14.57 -17.39
CA ASN A 18 -52.35 -13.41 -17.35
C ASN A 18 -51.70 -12.09 -17.82
N LEU A 19 -50.44 -12.12 -18.19
CA LEU A 19 -49.79 -11.02 -18.84
C LEU A 19 -50.09 -11.09 -20.35
N PRO A 20 -50.41 -9.94 -21.02
CA PRO A 20 -50.63 -9.96 -22.46
C PRO A 20 -49.33 -10.32 -23.19
N VAL A 21 -49.16 -11.61 -23.45
CA VAL A 21 -47.95 -12.21 -24.03
C VAL A 21 -47.47 -11.52 -25.29
N ARG A 22 -48.40 -10.95 -26.10
CA ARG A 22 -48.04 -10.22 -27.30
C ARG A 22 -47.30 -8.91 -27.03
N LYS A 23 -47.60 -8.15 -25.97
CA LYS A 23 -46.88 -6.91 -25.64
C LYS A 23 -45.54 -7.21 -24.98
N VAL A 24 -45.46 -8.22 -24.16
CA VAL A 24 -44.20 -8.62 -23.49
C VAL A 24 -43.21 -9.21 -24.49
N ASP A 25 -43.66 -9.99 -25.45
CA ASP A 25 -42.78 -10.53 -26.50
C ASP A 25 -42.21 -9.47 -27.45
N VAL A 26 -43.01 -8.45 -27.81
CA VAL A 26 -42.50 -7.34 -28.63
C VAL A 26 -41.54 -6.45 -27.86
N GLU A 27 -41.86 -6.10 -26.62
CA GLU A 27 -40.94 -5.32 -25.78
C GLU A 27 -39.67 -6.14 -25.41
N ARG A 28 -39.81 -7.45 -25.20
CA ARG A 28 -38.68 -8.32 -24.95
C ARG A 28 -37.76 -8.47 -26.17
N LYS A 29 -38.30 -8.57 -27.37
CA LYS A 29 -37.52 -8.59 -28.61
C LYS A 29 -36.80 -7.27 -28.86
N GLU A 30 -37.50 -6.14 -28.72
CA GLU A 30 -36.86 -4.82 -28.89
C GLU A 30 -35.82 -4.55 -27.80
N THR A 31 -36.08 -4.93 -26.55
CA THR A 31 -35.10 -4.79 -25.44
C THR A 31 -33.90 -5.71 -25.63
N VAL A 32 -34.11 -6.94 -26.08
CA VAL A 32 -33.01 -7.86 -26.36
C VAL A 32 -32.20 -7.44 -27.57
N GLU A 33 -32.83 -6.90 -28.61
CA GLU A 33 -32.12 -6.38 -29.78
C GLU A 33 -31.36 -5.07 -29.46
N ARG A 34 -31.85 -4.24 -28.53
CA ARG A 34 -31.14 -3.03 -28.06
C ARG A 34 -30.03 -3.35 -27.04
N ILE A 35 -30.16 -4.40 -26.27
CA ILE A 35 -29.17 -4.82 -25.27
C ILE A 35 -28.03 -5.65 -25.92
N ARG A 36 -28.31 -6.42 -26.97
CA ARG A 36 -27.28 -7.22 -27.68
C ARG A 36 -26.04 -6.44 -28.10
N PRO A 37 -26.11 -5.19 -28.58
CA PRO A 37 -24.91 -4.40 -28.85
C PRO A 37 -24.20 -3.89 -27.60
N LEU A 38 -24.93 -3.75 -26.46
CA LEU A 38 -24.42 -3.18 -25.21
C LEU A 38 -23.81 -4.23 -24.28
N ILE A 39 -24.30 -5.46 -24.33
CA ILE A 39 -23.82 -6.57 -23.49
C ILE A 39 -23.64 -7.80 -24.40
N PRO A 40 -22.55 -7.89 -25.14
CA PRO A 40 -22.26 -9.11 -25.88
C PRO A 40 -22.18 -10.28 -24.89
N PRO A 41 -22.66 -11.48 -25.25
CA PRO A 41 -22.48 -12.65 -24.40
C PRO A 41 -20.99 -12.79 -24.06
N LEU A 42 -20.68 -13.00 -22.80
CA LEU A 42 -19.32 -13.09 -22.29
C LEU A 42 -18.46 -14.06 -23.11
N MET A 43 -19.04 -15.15 -23.56
CA MET A 43 -18.40 -16.17 -24.41
C MET A 43 -18.06 -15.67 -25.82
N GLU A 44 -18.87 -14.80 -26.42
CA GLU A 44 -18.58 -14.20 -27.74
C GLU A 44 -17.48 -13.14 -27.62
N SER A 45 -17.46 -12.39 -26.52
CA SER A 45 -16.39 -11.41 -26.22
C SER A 45 -15.07 -12.13 -25.98
N LEU A 46 -15.05 -13.20 -25.18
CA LEU A 46 -13.88 -14.03 -24.95
C LEU A 46 -13.38 -14.71 -26.26
N ALA A 47 -14.29 -15.24 -27.09
CA ALA A 47 -13.94 -15.86 -28.37
C ALA A 47 -13.43 -14.83 -29.40
N LYS A 48 -13.92 -13.58 -29.37
CA LYS A 48 -13.40 -12.49 -30.20
C LYS A 48 -12.01 -12.03 -29.73
N ILE A 49 -11.78 -11.95 -28.43
CA ILE A 49 -10.49 -11.63 -27.84
C ILE A 49 -9.46 -12.71 -28.21
N GLU A 50 -9.80 -13.99 -28.09
CA GLU A 50 -8.92 -15.09 -28.47
C GLU A 50 -8.59 -15.14 -29.98
N ARG A 51 -9.50 -14.68 -30.84
CA ARG A 51 -9.29 -14.66 -32.30
C ARG A 51 -8.53 -13.44 -32.81
N ARG A 52 -8.54 -12.31 -32.09
CA ARG A 52 -7.94 -11.04 -32.52
C ARG A 52 -6.54 -10.77 -31.98
N SER A 53 -6.15 -11.39 -30.87
CA SER A 53 -4.86 -11.11 -30.24
C SER A 53 -3.84 -12.19 -30.58
N ALA A 54 -2.86 -11.86 -31.38
CA ALA A 54 -1.66 -12.69 -31.51
C ALA A 54 -0.96 -12.73 -30.15
N ARG A 55 -0.98 -13.89 -29.49
CA ARG A 55 -0.19 -14.13 -28.29
C ARG A 55 1.28 -14.16 -28.69
N ARG A 56 2.11 -13.37 -28.02
CA ARG A 56 3.56 -13.37 -28.26
C ARG A 56 4.32 -13.43 -26.94
N LYS A 57 5.50 -14.02 -27.00
CA LYS A 57 6.47 -14.03 -25.91
C LYS A 57 7.86 -14.36 -26.46
N PRO A 58 8.96 -13.90 -25.84
CA PRO A 58 10.30 -14.38 -26.11
C PRO A 58 10.43 -15.90 -25.84
N VAL A 59 11.39 -16.57 -26.43
CA VAL A 59 11.58 -18.03 -26.28
C VAL A 59 11.85 -18.40 -24.81
N TYR A 60 12.61 -17.60 -24.12
CA TYR A 60 13.00 -17.78 -22.71
C TYR A 60 11.93 -17.41 -21.70
N ALA A 61 10.95 -16.58 -22.05
CA ALA A 61 9.82 -16.22 -21.18
C ALA A 61 8.71 -17.28 -21.23
N ASP A 62 7.90 -17.34 -20.17
CA ASP A 62 6.74 -18.24 -20.09
C ASP A 62 5.40 -17.48 -20.10
N THR A 63 5.42 -16.22 -19.67
CA THR A 63 4.27 -15.31 -19.67
C THR A 63 3.94 -14.83 -21.08
N TRP A 64 2.66 -14.90 -21.43
CA TRP A 64 2.15 -14.46 -22.72
C TRP A 64 1.69 -13.02 -22.68
N LEU A 65 2.10 -12.25 -23.68
CA LEU A 65 1.56 -10.94 -24.01
C LEU A 65 0.39 -11.13 -24.99
N ILE A 66 -0.78 -10.60 -24.64
CA ILE A 66 -1.96 -10.54 -25.50
C ILE A 66 -1.93 -9.18 -26.20
N GLY A 67 -2.23 -9.10 -27.50
CA GLY A 67 -2.41 -7.83 -28.19
C GLY A 67 -3.48 -6.97 -27.50
N SER A 68 -3.27 -5.66 -27.46
CA SER A 68 -4.31 -4.71 -27.03
C SER A 68 -5.56 -4.87 -27.88
N SER A 69 -6.74 -4.59 -27.32
CA SER A 69 -7.95 -4.43 -28.11
C SER A 69 -7.74 -3.30 -29.12
N ASP A 70 -8.14 -3.49 -30.39
CA ASP A 70 -8.00 -2.47 -31.44
C ASP A 70 -8.78 -1.16 -31.14
N GLU A 71 -9.57 -1.15 -30.07
CA GLU A 71 -10.45 -0.05 -29.62
C GLU A 71 -10.19 0.36 -28.17
N LEU A 72 -8.93 0.33 -27.72
CA LEU A 72 -8.56 0.87 -26.41
C LEU A 72 -8.58 2.41 -26.48
N GLU A 73 -9.44 3.05 -25.71
CA GLU A 73 -9.38 4.49 -25.48
C GLU A 73 -8.20 4.82 -24.57
N GLU A 74 -7.05 5.18 -25.17
CA GLU A 74 -5.83 5.50 -24.45
C GLU A 74 -6.04 6.75 -23.59
N LYS A 75 -5.81 6.63 -22.28
CA LYS A 75 -5.88 7.74 -21.30
C LYS A 75 -4.52 8.26 -20.92
N GLU A 76 -3.56 7.35 -20.79
CA GLU A 76 -2.23 7.67 -20.32
C GLU A 76 -1.21 6.69 -20.88
N ARG A 77 -0.02 7.19 -21.22
CA ARG A 77 1.14 6.41 -21.64
C ARG A 77 2.38 6.88 -20.89
N TYR A 78 3.16 5.95 -20.39
CA TYR A 78 4.46 6.23 -19.78
C TYR A 78 5.41 5.05 -19.94
N GLU A 79 6.69 5.32 -19.69
CA GLU A 79 7.76 4.34 -19.78
C GLU A 79 8.40 4.13 -18.41
N THR A 80 8.82 2.92 -18.15
CA THR A 80 9.72 2.54 -17.05
C THR A 80 11.04 2.07 -17.64
N ASP A 81 12.03 1.83 -16.81
CA ASP A 81 13.33 1.31 -17.27
C ASP A 81 13.19 -0.04 -18.00
N THR A 82 12.11 -0.79 -17.78
CA THR A 82 11.94 -2.17 -18.25
C THR A 82 10.74 -2.38 -19.18
N ALA A 83 9.84 -1.42 -19.32
CA ALA A 83 8.60 -1.60 -20.09
C ALA A 83 7.95 -0.29 -20.50
N THR A 84 7.17 -0.34 -21.57
CA THR A 84 6.20 0.70 -21.94
C THR A 84 4.82 0.32 -21.40
N ILE A 85 4.14 1.26 -20.75
CA ILE A 85 2.82 1.08 -20.17
C ILE A 85 1.80 2.00 -20.84
N VAL A 86 0.63 1.46 -21.15
CA VAL A 86 -0.51 2.19 -21.69
C VAL A 86 -1.74 1.87 -20.84
N ILE A 87 -2.33 2.90 -20.26
CA ILE A 87 -3.58 2.80 -19.48
C ILE A 87 -4.71 3.35 -20.34
N GLY A 88 -5.79 2.58 -20.44
CA GLY A 88 -6.95 2.98 -21.23
C GLY A 88 -8.23 2.32 -20.75
N THR A 89 -9.32 2.65 -21.40
CA THR A 89 -10.62 2.00 -21.17
C THR A 89 -10.93 1.10 -22.36
N ALA A 90 -11.24 -0.16 -22.08
CA ALA A 90 -11.66 -1.13 -23.09
C ALA A 90 -13.14 -0.92 -23.47
N GLU A 91 -13.58 -1.55 -24.56
CA GLU A 91 -14.99 -1.50 -25.03
C GLU A 91 -16.02 -1.92 -23.96
N ASP A 92 -15.64 -2.84 -23.07
CA ASP A 92 -16.49 -3.32 -21.98
C ASP A 92 -16.54 -2.37 -20.77
N GLY A 93 -15.83 -1.24 -20.84
CA GLY A 93 -15.76 -0.23 -19.79
C GLY A 93 -14.74 -0.54 -18.68
N GLU A 94 -14.04 -1.67 -18.74
CA GLU A 94 -12.96 -1.97 -17.80
C GLU A 94 -11.71 -1.13 -18.11
N THR A 95 -10.99 -0.75 -17.06
CA THR A 95 -9.68 -0.13 -17.20
C THR A 95 -8.64 -1.20 -17.50
N GLU A 96 -7.93 -1.03 -18.61
CA GLU A 96 -6.79 -1.90 -18.99
C GLU A 96 -5.46 -1.22 -18.67
N TYR A 97 -4.56 -2.02 -18.11
CA TYR A 97 -3.15 -1.72 -17.92
C TYR A 97 -2.34 -2.60 -18.89
N ASN A 98 -2.05 -2.03 -20.05
CA ASN A 98 -1.31 -2.74 -21.11
C ASN A 98 0.18 -2.47 -20.95
N ILE A 99 0.91 -3.49 -20.54
CA ILE A 99 2.37 -3.45 -20.38
C ILE A 99 3.04 -4.20 -21.51
N THR A 100 4.08 -3.60 -22.06
CA THR A 100 4.95 -4.23 -23.05
C THR A 100 6.39 -4.19 -22.53
N PRO A 101 6.90 -5.29 -21.97
CA PRO A 101 8.30 -5.36 -21.57
C PRO A 101 9.23 -5.13 -22.77
N ASN A 102 10.36 -4.44 -22.55
CA ASN A 102 11.30 -4.10 -23.64
C ASN A 102 11.75 -5.33 -24.40
N GLU A 103 12.08 -6.41 -23.68
CA GLU A 103 12.54 -7.68 -24.23
C GLU A 103 11.50 -8.40 -25.12
N TYR A 104 10.22 -8.05 -25.03
CA TYR A 104 9.18 -8.62 -25.91
C TYR A 104 9.18 -8.00 -27.32
N ASN A 105 9.96 -6.95 -27.52
CA ASN A 105 10.15 -6.28 -28.80
C ASN A 105 11.52 -6.54 -29.41
N TYR A 106 12.37 -7.36 -28.77
CA TYR A 106 13.70 -7.68 -29.33
C TYR A 106 13.59 -8.45 -30.64
N PRO A 107 14.50 -8.19 -31.58
CA PRO A 107 14.62 -9.01 -32.78
C PRO A 107 15.07 -10.43 -32.43
N GLN A 108 14.77 -11.37 -33.30
CA GLN A 108 15.00 -12.80 -33.07
C GLN A 108 16.48 -13.14 -32.81
N GLU A 109 17.39 -12.37 -33.39
CA GLU A 109 18.83 -12.49 -33.19
C GLU A 109 19.21 -12.26 -31.72
N LEU A 110 18.70 -11.18 -31.10
CA LEU A 110 18.91 -10.90 -29.68
C LEU A 110 18.24 -11.93 -28.78
N ASP A 111 17.01 -12.37 -29.10
CA ASP A 111 16.33 -13.43 -28.35
C ASP A 111 17.18 -14.70 -28.27
N THR A 112 17.85 -15.08 -29.38
CA THR A 112 18.71 -16.26 -29.42
C THR A 112 19.96 -16.09 -28.55
N ILE A 113 20.59 -14.93 -28.59
CA ILE A 113 21.76 -14.59 -27.73
C ILE A 113 21.40 -14.61 -26.26
N VAL A 114 20.26 -14.03 -25.92
CA VAL A 114 19.74 -14.01 -24.53
C VAL A 114 19.44 -15.44 -24.06
N GLU A 115 18.80 -16.28 -24.90
CA GLU A 115 18.50 -17.68 -24.55
C GLU A 115 19.78 -18.50 -24.30
N ASP A 116 20.81 -18.35 -25.16
CA ASP A 116 22.09 -19.02 -24.97
C ASP A 116 22.77 -18.55 -23.67
N THR A 117 22.79 -17.24 -23.41
CA THR A 117 23.36 -16.67 -22.18
C THR A 117 22.62 -17.12 -20.92
N ILE A 118 21.27 -17.25 -20.97
CA ILE A 118 20.46 -17.85 -19.92
C ILE A 118 20.88 -19.31 -19.68
N GLY A 119 21.13 -20.08 -20.74
CA GLY A 119 21.65 -21.45 -20.65
C GLY A 119 22.98 -21.48 -19.90
N HIS A 120 23.92 -20.62 -20.32
CA HIS A 120 25.24 -20.50 -19.71
C HIS A 120 25.14 -20.12 -18.21
N LEU A 121 24.44 -19.06 -17.88
CA LEU A 121 24.28 -18.61 -16.48
C LEU A 121 23.62 -19.69 -15.61
N ARG A 122 22.64 -20.41 -16.13
CA ARG A 122 21.96 -21.51 -15.44
C ARG A 122 22.92 -22.67 -15.12
N ASP A 123 23.83 -22.97 -16.02
CA ASP A 123 24.85 -24.01 -15.82
C ASP A 123 25.89 -23.57 -14.77
N VAL A 124 26.34 -22.33 -14.81
CA VAL A 124 27.22 -21.75 -13.77
C VAL A 124 26.53 -21.76 -12.40
N TYR A 125 25.26 -21.32 -12.34
CA TYR A 125 24.47 -21.33 -11.12
C TYR A 125 24.34 -22.73 -10.50
N ARG A 126 24.12 -23.76 -11.30
CA ARG A 126 24.10 -25.16 -10.83
C ARG A 126 25.44 -25.61 -10.26
N ARG A 127 26.56 -25.26 -10.93
CA ARG A 127 27.93 -25.60 -10.46
C ARG A 127 28.29 -24.90 -9.15
N THR A 128 27.74 -23.73 -8.86
CA THR A 128 27.94 -23.01 -7.60
C THR A 128 27.02 -23.48 -6.45
N GLY A 129 26.30 -24.60 -6.63
CA GLY A 129 25.39 -25.14 -5.63
C GLY A 129 24.11 -24.33 -5.46
N GLY A 130 23.72 -23.50 -6.44
CA GLY A 130 22.49 -22.70 -6.38
C GLY A 130 22.60 -21.46 -5.51
N HIS A 131 23.80 -21.00 -5.20
CA HIS A 131 24.08 -19.77 -4.47
C HIS A 131 24.85 -18.78 -5.36
N MET A 132 24.20 -17.69 -5.73
CA MET A 132 24.82 -16.61 -6.51
C MET A 132 24.06 -15.31 -6.20
N ASP A 133 24.79 -14.27 -5.82
CA ASP A 133 24.22 -12.93 -5.67
C ASP A 133 24.03 -12.26 -7.05
N ARG A 134 23.25 -11.16 -7.05
CA ARG A 134 22.94 -10.44 -8.28
C ARG A 134 24.19 -9.91 -8.98
N ILE A 135 25.14 -9.34 -8.24
CA ILE A 135 26.35 -8.73 -8.80
C ILE A 135 27.14 -9.77 -9.58
N ARG A 136 27.35 -10.94 -8.98
CA ARG A 136 28.06 -12.04 -9.63
C ARG A 136 27.30 -12.61 -10.83
N ALA A 137 25.98 -12.71 -10.73
CA ALA A 137 25.16 -13.19 -11.84
C ALA A 137 25.23 -12.26 -13.05
N LEU A 138 25.13 -10.95 -12.82
CA LEU A 138 25.27 -9.94 -13.87
C LEU A 138 26.67 -10.01 -14.52
N SER A 139 27.74 -10.07 -13.71
CA SER A 139 29.11 -10.19 -14.24
C SER A 139 29.29 -11.44 -15.11
N VAL A 140 28.74 -12.59 -14.71
CA VAL A 140 28.81 -13.83 -15.52
C VAL A 140 28.02 -13.68 -16.82
N ALA A 141 26.85 -13.01 -16.79
CA ALA A 141 26.06 -12.77 -17.99
C ALA A 141 26.76 -11.79 -18.94
N GLU A 142 27.29 -10.68 -18.40
CA GLU A 142 28.07 -9.70 -19.17
C GLU A 142 29.28 -10.34 -19.86
N ASP A 143 30.11 -11.10 -19.09
CA ASP A 143 31.29 -11.80 -19.64
C ASP A 143 30.91 -12.73 -20.78
N HIS A 144 29.76 -13.37 -20.73
CA HIS A 144 29.27 -14.24 -21.80
C HIS A 144 28.74 -13.44 -23.01
N LEU A 145 27.98 -12.38 -22.78
CA LEU A 145 27.43 -11.50 -23.82
C LEU A 145 28.51 -10.79 -24.63
N TRP A 146 29.67 -10.47 -24.05
CA TRP A 146 30.82 -9.93 -24.77
C TRP A 146 31.33 -10.82 -25.89
N ASN A 147 31.06 -12.14 -25.85
CA ASN A 147 31.42 -13.03 -26.99
C ASN A 147 30.56 -12.79 -28.23
N TYR A 148 29.42 -12.07 -28.08
CA TYR A 148 28.48 -11.71 -29.12
C TYR A 148 28.51 -10.21 -29.48
N GLU A 149 29.60 -9.50 -29.15
CA GLU A 149 29.72 -8.03 -29.34
C GLU A 149 29.40 -7.61 -30.77
N ASP A 150 29.94 -8.33 -31.78
CA ASP A 150 29.74 -8.02 -33.19
C ASP A 150 28.27 -8.25 -33.61
N ASP A 151 27.65 -9.32 -33.14
CA ASP A 151 26.26 -9.66 -33.46
C ASP A 151 25.27 -8.66 -32.79
N ILE A 152 25.56 -8.29 -31.55
CA ILE A 152 24.77 -7.28 -30.81
C ILE A 152 24.90 -5.92 -31.50
N SER A 153 26.13 -5.49 -31.86
CA SER A 153 26.38 -4.26 -32.59
C SER A 153 25.65 -4.16 -33.90
N ALA A 154 25.55 -5.28 -34.63
CA ALA A 154 24.88 -5.34 -35.94
C ALA A 154 23.37 -5.08 -35.86
N VAL A 155 22.75 -5.33 -34.70
CA VAL A 155 21.30 -5.19 -34.49
C VAL A 155 20.94 -3.87 -33.83
N LEU A 156 21.92 -3.19 -33.18
CA LEU A 156 21.69 -1.94 -32.50
C LEU A 156 21.35 -0.79 -33.45
N ALA A 157 20.46 0.09 -33.02
CA ALA A 157 20.17 1.34 -33.71
C ALA A 157 21.41 2.25 -33.73
N GLN A 158 21.52 3.11 -34.76
CA GLN A 158 22.62 4.07 -34.86
C GLN A 158 22.66 5.00 -33.63
N GLY A 159 23.79 4.97 -32.92
CA GLY A 159 24.03 5.81 -31.74
C GLY A 159 23.84 5.12 -30.38
N CYS A 160 23.45 3.84 -30.34
CA CYS A 160 23.44 3.06 -29.11
C CYS A 160 24.85 2.53 -28.79
N ASP A 161 25.27 2.62 -27.52
CA ASP A 161 26.53 2.02 -27.05
C ASP A 161 26.30 0.52 -26.79
N VAL A 162 27.22 -0.31 -27.30
CA VAL A 162 27.18 -1.78 -27.08
C VAL A 162 27.28 -2.12 -25.61
N ARG A 163 27.99 -1.34 -24.81
CA ARG A 163 28.10 -1.56 -23.36
C ARG A 163 26.77 -1.40 -22.65
N ASP A 164 26.02 -0.36 -23.00
CA ASP A 164 24.68 -0.13 -22.44
C ASP A 164 23.73 -1.27 -22.83
N ALA A 165 23.81 -1.71 -24.09
CA ALA A 165 23.01 -2.85 -24.55
C ALA A 165 23.38 -4.15 -23.82
N ILE A 166 24.67 -4.45 -23.62
CA ILE A 166 25.11 -5.62 -22.85
C ILE A 166 24.63 -5.56 -21.41
N ALA A 167 24.68 -4.39 -20.77
CA ALA A 167 24.16 -4.20 -19.42
C ALA A 167 22.65 -4.46 -19.35
N GLU A 168 21.86 -3.93 -20.29
CA GLU A 168 20.42 -4.20 -20.39
C GLU A 168 20.12 -5.68 -20.62
N LEU A 169 20.82 -6.33 -21.56
CA LEU A 169 20.65 -7.76 -21.86
C LEU A 169 21.04 -8.63 -20.66
N SER A 170 22.09 -8.26 -19.90
CA SER A 170 22.49 -8.99 -18.69
C SER A 170 21.43 -8.93 -17.60
N ASP A 171 20.74 -7.80 -17.44
CA ASP A 171 19.61 -7.68 -16.54
C ASP A 171 18.42 -8.56 -16.99
N VAL A 172 18.15 -8.65 -18.28
CA VAL A 172 17.14 -9.58 -18.83
C VAL A 172 17.53 -11.03 -18.54
N VAL A 173 18.78 -11.42 -18.81
CA VAL A 173 19.31 -12.77 -18.52
C VAL A 173 19.16 -13.11 -17.03
N TYR A 174 19.53 -12.19 -16.15
CA TYR A 174 19.34 -12.35 -14.71
C TYR A 174 17.87 -12.57 -14.35
N ARG A 175 16.98 -11.72 -14.87
CA ARG A 175 15.53 -11.74 -14.63
C ARG A 175 14.90 -13.09 -14.93
N TYR A 176 15.24 -13.71 -16.07
CA TYR A 176 14.67 -15.00 -16.50
C TYR A 176 15.49 -16.22 -16.07
N THR A 177 16.57 -16.05 -15.29
CA THR A 177 17.38 -17.16 -14.74
C THR A 177 17.23 -17.29 -13.23
N ILE A 178 17.61 -16.28 -12.50
CA ILE A 178 17.68 -16.24 -11.03
C ILE A 178 16.61 -15.29 -10.45
N GLY A 179 16.21 -14.29 -11.22
CA GLY A 179 15.20 -13.31 -10.87
C GLY A 179 13.77 -13.88 -10.91
N LYS A 180 12.80 -12.98 -10.91
CA LYS A 180 11.36 -13.28 -10.78
C LYS A 180 10.63 -13.28 -12.15
N GLY A 181 11.36 -13.21 -13.27
CA GLY A 181 10.76 -13.14 -14.60
C GLY A 181 9.90 -11.90 -14.81
N ILE A 182 8.71 -12.08 -15.37
CA ILE A 182 7.76 -10.98 -15.61
C ILE A 182 7.39 -10.20 -14.33
N PHE A 183 7.47 -10.85 -13.17
CA PHE A 183 7.15 -10.18 -11.90
C PHE A 183 8.16 -9.10 -11.54
N ASP A 184 9.43 -9.20 -11.94
CA ASP A 184 10.40 -8.12 -11.75
C ASP A 184 10.02 -6.89 -12.58
N VAL A 185 9.48 -7.08 -13.79
CA VAL A 185 8.99 -5.99 -14.65
C VAL A 185 7.78 -5.30 -14.02
N LEU A 186 6.81 -6.07 -13.52
CA LEU A 186 5.64 -5.52 -12.83
C LEU A 186 6.04 -4.82 -11.52
N LEU A 187 6.96 -5.40 -10.76
CA LEU A 187 7.42 -4.82 -9.50
C LEU A 187 8.24 -3.53 -9.69
N ALA A 188 8.87 -3.34 -10.86
CA ALA A 188 9.60 -2.12 -11.19
C ALA A 188 8.68 -0.90 -11.38
N ASP A 189 7.41 -1.09 -11.77
CA ASP A 189 6.48 0.03 -11.88
C ASP A 189 6.05 0.53 -10.48
N LYS A 190 6.46 1.75 -10.14
CA LYS A 190 6.19 2.40 -8.84
C LYS A 190 4.71 2.70 -8.59
N ARG A 191 3.90 2.71 -9.64
CA ARG A 191 2.46 3.00 -9.55
C ARG A 191 1.61 1.79 -9.20
N LEU A 192 2.16 0.56 -9.35
CA LEU A 192 1.48 -0.66 -8.94
C LEU A 192 1.50 -0.82 -7.42
N GLU A 193 0.33 -1.07 -6.82
CA GLU A 193 0.18 -1.41 -5.40
C GLU A 193 0.00 -2.91 -5.20
N ASP A 194 -0.95 -3.50 -5.93
CA ASP A 194 -1.25 -4.91 -5.81
C ASP A 194 -1.20 -5.59 -7.19
N ILE A 195 -0.78 -6.87 -7.21
CA ILE A 195 -0.77 -7.74 -8.38
C ILE A 195 -1.52 -9.01 -7.99
N TYR A 196 -2.50 -9.45 -8.79
CA TYR A 196 -3.31 -10.63 -8.53
C TYR A 196 -3.27 -11.59 -9.70
N ILE A 197 -3.10 -12.86 -9.38
CA ILE A 197 -3.15 -13.97 -10.35
C ILE A 197 -4.08 -15.03 -9.79
N ASP A 198 -5.23 -15.18 -10.44
CA ASP A 198 -6.20 -16.21 -10.09
C ASP A 198 -5.88 -17.53 -10.80
N ALA A 199 -6.18 -18.63 -10.12
CA ALA A 199 -6.01 -19.97 -10.69
C ALA A 199 -7.14 -20.34 -11.67
N PRO A 200 -6.81 -20.99 -12.81
CA PRO A 200 -5.49 -21.37 -13.30
C PRO A 200 -4.79 -20.18 -13.99
N CYS A 201 -3.54 -19.95 -13.64
CA CYS A 201 -2.78 -18.75 -14.07
C CYS A 201 -2.64 -18.63 -15.60
N GLU A 202 -2.58 -19.74 -16.33
CA GLU A 202 -2.44 -19.78 -17.78
C GLU A 202 -3.72 -19.47 -18.58
N LYS A 203 -4.85 -19.34 -17.88
CA LYS A 203 -6.16 -19.01 -18.48
C LYS A 203 -6.66 -17.63 -18.08
N ASN A 204 -6.20 -17.13 -16.95
CA ASN A 204 -6.61 -15.86 -16.39
C ASN A 204 -5.56 -14.78 -16.69
N ARG A 205 -6.02 -13.57 -17.00
CA ARG A 205 -5.15 -12.39 -17.08
C ARG A 205 -4.67 -12.01 -15.69
N ILE A 206 -3.48 -11.45 -15.60
CA ILE A 206 -3.01 -10.79 -14.40
C ILE A 206 -3.85 -9.54 -14.16
N HIS A 207 -4.28 -9.30 -12.93
CA HIS A 207 -4.96 -8.07 -12.51
C HIS A 207 -4.03 -7.25 -11.62
N VAL A 208 -4.13 -5.94 -11.72
CA VAL A 208 -3.31 -5.03 -10.92
C VAL A 208 -4.16 -3.91 -10.31
N THR A 209 -3.68 -3.34 -9.22
CA THR A 209 -4.23 -2.12 -8.65
C THR A 209 -3.21 -1.00 -8.83
N LEU A 210 -3.66 0.10 -9.42
CA LEU A 210 -2.86 1.31 -9.62
C LEU A 210 -3.18 2.35 -8.56
N ASN A 211 -2.14 3.06 -8.14
CA ASN A 211 -2.24 4.28 -7.35
C ASN A 211 -2.03 5.51 -8.26
N ASN A 212 -2.66 6.62 -7.93
CA ASN A 212 -2.50 7.91 -8.62
C ASN A 212 -2.78 7.91 -10.13
N VAL A 213 -3.93 7.39 -10.55
CA VAL A 213 -4.38 7.56 -11.93
C VAL A 213 -4.94 8.98 -12.10
N ASN A 214 -4.45 9.72 -13.09
CA ASN A 214 -4.83 11.10 -13.40
C ASN A 214 -4.58 12.11 -12.25
N GLY A 215 -3.50 11.95 -11.49
CA GLY A 215 -3.13 12.91 -10.43
C GLY A 215 -4.07 12.93 -9.23
N SER A 216 -4.93 11.95 -9.10
CA SER A 216 -5.87 11.81 -8.00
C SER A 216 -5.57 10.59 -7.15
N ASN A 217 -5.81 10.70 -5.86
CA ASN A 217 -5.60 9.65 -4.86
C ASN A 217 -6.59 8.48 -5.00
N SER A 218 -6.70 7.92 -6.21
CA SER A 218 -7.65 6.88 -6.54
C SER A 218 -6.95 5.54 -6.72
N HIS A 219 -7.51 4.50 -6.11
CA HIS A 219 -7.18 3.11 -6.44
C HIS A 219 -8.01 2.68 -7.63
N VAL A 220 -7.35 2.31 -8.71
CA VAL A 220 -8.03 1.79 -9.91
C VAL A 220 -7.58 0.34 -10.11
N ARG A 221 -8.54 -0.57 -10.14
CA ARG A 221 -8.30 -1.95 -10.53
C ARG A 221 -8.25 -2.03 -12.04
N CYS A 222 -7.23 -2.69 -12.56
CA CYS A 222 -7.01 -2.81 -13.99
C CYS A 222 -6.81 -4.27 -14.35
N ARG A 223 -7.30 -4.63 -15.53
CA ARG A 223 -6.98 -5.88 -16.19
C ARG A 223 -5.73 -5.67 -17.04
N THR A 224 -4.74 -6.56 -16.93
CA THR A 224 -3.54 -6.46 -17.76
C THR A 224 -3.70 -7.22 -19.09
N ASN A 225 -2.77 -7.00 -20.01
CA ASN A 225 -2.61 -7.78 -21.23
C ASN A 225 -1.68 -8.99 -21.05
N LEU A 226 -1.40 -9.41 -19.81
CA LEU A 226 -0.52 -10.53 -19.51
C LEU A 226 -1.30 -11.76 -19.03
N ILE A 227 -0.84 -12.94 -19.48
CA ILE A 227 -1.24 -14.24 -18.93
C ILE A 227 0.01 -14.92 -18.40
N ALA A 228 0.06 -15.17 -17.09
CA ALA A 228 1.22 -15.76 -16.44
C ALA A 228 1.46 -17.20 -16.90
N GLY A 229 2.73 -17.53 -17.13
CA GLY A 229 3.14 -18.89 -17.43
C GLY A 229 3.29 -19.74 -16.16
N GLN A 230 2.94 -21.02 -16.26
CA GLN A 230 3.01 -21.96 -15.13
C GLN A 230 4.43 -22.11 -14.58
N ARG A 231 5.44 -22.08 -15.48
CA ARG A 231 6.85 -22.23 -15.11
C ARG A 231 7.33 -21.02 -14.30
N GLU A 232 6.99 -19.81 -14.73
CA GLU A 232 7.36 -18.58 -13.99
C GLU A 232 6.67 -18.51 -12.62
N MET A 233 5.37 -18.84 -12.55
CA MET A 233 4.66 -18.97 -11.29
C MET A 233 5.34 -19.97 -10.34
N ARG A 234 5.66 -21.15 -10.80
CA ARG A 234 6.29 -22.19 -10.00
C ARG A 234 7.70 -21.80 -9.55
N ASN A 235 8.46 -21.13 -10.41
CA ASN A 235 9.79 -20.61 -10.07
C ASN A 235 9.71 -19.57 -8.97
N LEU A 236 8.77 -18.61 -9.08
CA LEU A 236 8.52 -17.60 -8.06
C LEU A 236 8.13 -18.24 -6.72
N ILE A 237 7.17 -19.16 -6.71
CA ILE A 237 6.73 -19.86 -5.50
C ILE A 237 7.90 -20.61 -4.86
N THR A 238 8.72 -21.31 -5.67
CA THR A 238 9.91 -22.03 -5.17
C THR A 238 10.93 -21.07 -4.56
N MET A 239 11.13 -19.92 -5.17
CA MET A 239 12.00 -18.87 -4.64
C MET A 239 11.47 -18.34 -3.30
N LEU A 240 10.17 -18.02 -3.22
CA LEU A 240 9.53 -17.56 -1.98
C LEU A 240 9.65 -18.58 -0.85
N MET A 241 9.47 -19.87 -1.14
CA MET A 241 9.68 -20.96 -0.17
C MET A 241 11.13 -20.99 0.36
N ARG A 242 12.12 -20.84 -0.53
CA ARG A 242 13.54 -20.84 -0.14
C ARG A 242 13.90 -19.62 0.71
N MET A 243 13.38 -18.45 0.35
CA MET A 243 13.66 -17.19 1.05
C MET A 243 13.04 -17.17 2.44
N SER A 244 11.81 -17.66 2.56
CA SER A 244 11.07 -17.69 3.83
C SER A 244 11.46 -18.87 4.74
N GLY A 245 11.97 -19.96 4.16
CA GLY A 245 12.14 -21.23 4.86
C GLY A 245 10.82 -21.91 5.23
N LEU A 246 9.68 -21.42 4.68
CA LEU A 246 8.35 -21.93 4.99
C LEU A 246 7.97 -23.08 4.06
N PRO A 247 7.31 -24.13 4.56
CA PRO A 247 6.79 -25.19 3.72
C PRO A 247 5.53 -24.70 2.98
N PHE A 248 5.42 -25.07 1.69
CA PHE A 248 4.22 -24.90 0.90
C PHE A 248 3.87 -26.24 0.26
N CYS A 249 2.78 -26.85 0.70
CA CYS A 249 2.32 -28.18 0.27
C CYS A 249 0.86 -28.39 0.66
N GLU A 250 0.29 -29.53 0.34
CA GLU A 250 -1.14 -29.83 0.63
C GLU A 250 -1.52 -29.69 2.12
N SER A 251 -0.60 -29.99 3.03
CA SER A 251 -0.84 -29.81 4.48
C SER A 251 -0.65 -28.35 4.94
N ASN A 252 0.06 -27.55 4.17
CA ASN A 252 0.28 -26.11 4.38
C ASN A 252 0.03 -25.37 3.07
N PRO A 253 -1.25 -25.21 2.64
CA PRO A 253 -1.58 -24.69 1.33
C PRO A 253 -1.51 -23.16 1.22
N ILE A 254 -1.03 -22.47 2.24
CA ILE A 254 -0.85 -21.03 2.26
C ILE A 254 0.62 -20.71 2.51
N LEU A 255 1.20 -19.87 1.66
CA LEU A 255 2.54 -19.30 1.85
C LEU A 255 2.41 -17.79 1.88
N GLU A 256 2.71 -17.18 3.03
CA GLU A 256 2.78 -15.74 3.19
C GLU A 256 4.21 -15.35 3.56
N THR A 257 4.80 -14.44 2.77
CA THR A 257 6.20 -14.04 2.98
C THR A 257 6.52 -12.71 2.33
N ASP A 258 7.51 -12.02 2.86
CA ASP A 258 8.11 -10.86 2.20
C ASP A 258 8.98 -11.31 1.02
N MET A 259 9.01 -10.50 -0.03
CA MET A 259 9.76 -10.80 -1.26
C MET A 259 11.21 -10.29 -1.23
N GLY A 260 11.80 -10.17 -0.05
CA GLY A 260 13.21 -9.81 0.15
C GLY A 260 13.55 -8.41 -0.37
N ASP A 261 14.23 -8.34 -1.53
CA ASP A 261 14.73 -7.07 -2.08
C ASP A 261 13.65 -6.19 -2.71
N SER A 262 12.44 -6.72 -2.91
CA SER A 262 11.40 -6.05 -3.69
C SER A 262 10.39 -5.27 -2.85
N ASP A 263 10.68 -4.94 -1.60
CA ASP A 263 9.74 -4.23 -0.69
C ASP A 263 8.25 -4.57 -0.96
N ALA A 264 7.98 -5.87 -1.07
CA ALA A 264 6.66 -6.41 -1.37
C ALA A 264 6.40 -7.66 -0.54
N ARG A 265 5.13 -7.94 -0.28
CA ARG A 265 4.66 -9.17 0.36
C ARG A 265 3.92 -10.03 -0.65
N ALA A 266 4.16 -11.32 -0.65
CA ALA A 266 3.45 -12.28 -1.45
C ALA A 266 2.62 -13.23 -0.58
N THR A 267 1.39 -13.51 -1.03
CA THR A 267 0.52 -14.54 -0.49
C THR A 267 0.19 -15.52 -1.62
N VAL A 268 0.53 -16.79 -1.43
CA VAL A 268 0.24 -17.88 -2.36
C VAL A 268 -0.76 -18.82 -1.71
N VAL A 269 -1.77 -19.22 -2.46
CA VAL A 269 -2.74 -20.24 -2.03
C VAL A 269 -2.74 -21.38 -3.03
N GLY A 270 -2.44 -22.58 -2.55
CA GLY A 270 -2.38 -23.79 -3.37
C GLY A 270 -3.43 -24.83 -3.01
N TYR A 271 -3.33 -26.00 -3.63
CA TYR A 271 -4.19 -27.14 -3.34
C TYR A 271 -4.03 -27.60 -1.87
N PRO A 272 -5.12 -27.97 -1.14
CA PRO A 272 -6.51 -28.13 -1.61
C PRO A 272 -7.36 -26.85 -1.55
N MET A 273 -6.89 -25.74 -0.99
CA MET A 273 -7.67 -24.51 -0.85
C MET A 273 -7.93 -23.84 -2.21
N SER A 274 -7.00 -23.93 -3.14
CA SER A 274 -7.14 -23.51 -4.53
C SER A 274 -7.15 -24.74 -5.45
N PRO A 275 -8.34 -25.33 -5.75
CA PRO A 275 -8.43 -26.59 -6.45
C PRO A 275 -8.04 -26.52 -7.94
N ASN A 276 -8.02 -25.33 -8.52
CA ASN A 276 -7.71 -25.12 -9.94
C ASN A 276 -6.23 -24.78 -10.21
N GLY A 277 -5.37 -24.85 -9.20
CA GLY A 277 -3.94 -24.49 -9.26
C GLY A 277 -3.58 -23.41 -8.26
N ASP A 278 -2.34 -22.93 -8.31
CA ASP A 278 -1.86 -21.92 -7.38
C ASP A 278 -2.38 -20.53 -7.77
N SER A 279 -2.86 -19.77 -6.79
CA SER A 279 -3.18 -18.35 -6.90
C SER A 279 -2.13 -17.52 -6.16
N LEU A 280 -1.90 -16.29 -6.61
CA LEU A 280 -0.89 -15.40 -6.05
C LEU A 280 -1.44 -13.99 -5.91
N ALA A 281 -1.19 -13.39 -4.76
CA ALA A 281 -1.38 -11.96 -4.54
C ALA A 281 -0.04 -11.35 -4.08
N ILE A 282 0.41 -10.29 -4.74
CA ILE A 282 1.59 -9.52 -4.32
C ILE A 282 1.13 -8.12 -3.95
N ARG A 283 1.53 -7.65 -2.79
CA ARG A 283 1.30 -6.30 -2.31
C ARG A 283 2.62 -5.56 -2.16
N LYS A 284 2.79 -4.48 -2.89
CA LYS A 284 3.97 -3.63 -2.79
C LYS A 284 3.88 -2.67 -1.63
N HIS A 285 4.99 -2.46 -0.95
CA HIS A 285 5.16 -1.37 -0.01
C HIS A 285 5.58 -0.11 -0.77
N SER A 286 5.12 1.05 -0.33
CA SER A 286 5.50 2.32 -0.98
C SER A 286 6.98 2.62 -0.75
N GLU A 287 7.74 2.90 -1.82
CA GLU A 287 9.16 3.30 -1.74
C GLU A 287 9.36 4.56 -0.89
N ILE A 288 8.48 5.55 -1.07
CA ILE A 288 8.43 6.73 -0.21
C ILE A 288 7.43 6.46 0.90
N PRO A 289 7.87 6.35 2.14
CA PRO A 289 6.94 6.14 3.26
C PRO A 289 5.88 7.24 3.32
N TRP A 290 4.72 6.89 3.81
CA TRP A 290 3.67 7.86 4.06
C TRP A 290 4.11 8.89 5.09
N THR A 291 3.90 10.17 4.79
CA THR A 291 4.13 11.30 5.69
C THR A 291 2.88 12.16 5.77
N LEU A 292 2.74 12.99 6.81
CA LEU A 292 1.61 13.93 6.90
C LEU A 292 1.58 14.89 5.71
N THR A 293 2.74 15.26 5.18
CA THR A 293 2.88 16.07 3.97
C THR A 293 2.26 15.40 2.75
N ARG A 294 2.50 14.10 2.57
CA ARG A 294 1.90 13.31 1.49
C ARG A 294 0.39 13.15 1.66
N LEU A 295 -0.09 13.02 2.90
CA LEU A 295 -1.52 12.96 3.21
C LEU A 295 -2.25 14.30 2.99
N ILE A 296 -1.55 15.44 3.08
CA ILE A 296 -2.07 16.74 2.66
C ILE A 296 -2.16 16.79 1.12
N GLY A 297 -1.07 16.46 0.44
CA GLY A 297 -0.99 16.52 -1.02
C GLY A 297 -2.05 15.68 -1.73
N ASN A 298 -2.41 14.54 -1.17
CA ASN A 298 -3.45 13.67 -1.70
C ASN A 298 -4.88 13.98 -1.18
N GLY A 299 -5.05 15.00 -0.33
CA GLY A 299 -6.35 15.44 0.19
C GLY A 299 -6.97 14.53 1.26
N THR A 300 -6.22 13.58 1.84
CA THR A 300 -6.72 12.74 2.94
C THR A 300 -6.96 13.56 4.21
N ILE A 301 -6.07 14.51 4.52
CA ILE A 301 -6.16 15.42 5.66
C ILE A 301 -5.87 16.87 5.21
N ASP A 302 -6.38 17.84 5.96
CA ASP A 302 -6.05 19.25 5.77
C ASP A 302 -4.76 19.65 6.53
N PRO A 303 -4.14 20.80 6.20
CA PRO A 303 -2.92 21.27 6.86
C PRO A 303 -3.06 21.49 8.36
N TYR A 304 -4.21 21.96 8.84
CA TYR A 304 -4.47 22.14 10.27
C TYR A 304 -4.42 20.81 11.02
N THR A 305 -5.11 19.81 10.49
CA THR A 305 -5.10 18.44 11.03
C THR A 305 -3.67 17.88 11.08
N ALA A 306 -2.88 18.07 10.03
CA ALA A 306 -1.48 17.63 10.01
C ALA A 306 -0.64 18.34 11.09
N GLY A 307 -0.79 19.65 11.25
CA GLY A 307 -0.12 20.42 12.30
C GLY A 307 -0.51 19.97 13.70
N LEU A 308 -1.81 19.72 13.92
CA LEU A 308 -2.33 19.22 15.19
C LEU A 308 -1.78 17.81 15.49
N LEU A 309 -1.83 16.89 14.54
CA LEU A 309 -1.27 15.54 14.69
C LEU A 309 0.21 15.58 15.03
N SER A 310 1.00 16.39 14.29
CA SER A 310 2.42 16.60 14.55
C SER A 310 2.68 17.12 15.96
N PHE A 311 1.89 18.10 16.43
CA PHE A 311 1.96 18.63 17.78
C PHE A 311 1.66 17.57 18.85
N LEU A 312 0.58 16.80 18.66
CA LEU A 312 0.15 15.79 19.61
C LEU A 312 1.17 14.65 19.76
N ILE A 313 1.78 14.21 18.65
CA ILE A 313 2.85 13.18 18.66
C ILE A 313 4.10 13.71 19.38
N ALA A 314 4.53 14.93 19.06
CA ALA A 314 5.68 15.55 19.73
C ALA A 314 5.48 15.69 21.24
N ASN A 315 4.23 15.83 21.68
CA ASN A 315 3.82 16.02 23.07
C ASN A 315 3.23 14.74 23.73
N ARG A 316 3.60 13.57 23.20
CA ARG A 316 3.39 12.26 23.84
C ARG A 316 1.92 11.90 24.09
N SER A 317 1.05 12.13 23.13
CA SER A 317 -0.35 11.69 23.22
C SER A 317 -0.54 10.22 22.91
N THR A 318 -1.65 9.68 23.35
CA THR A 318 -2.13 8.34 23.04
C THR A 318 -3.24 8.42 22.01
N MET A 319 -3.09 7.72 20.87
CA MET A 319 -4.04 7.79 19.76
C MET A 319 -4.38 6.43 19.17
N LEU A 320 -5.65 6.26 18.81
CA LEU A 320 -6.12 5.16 18.00
C LEU A 320 -6.54 5.67 16.61
N VAL A 321 -6.04 5.00 15.57
CA VAL A 321 -6.44 5.23 14.18
C VAL A 321 -7.42 4.14 13.80
N CYS A 322 -8.66 4.48 13.50
CA CYS A 322 -9.68 3.52 13.11
C CYS A 322 -10.17 3.74 11.67
N GLY A 323 -10.83 2.73 11.14
CA GLY A 323 -11.38 2.72 9.79
C GLY A 323 -11.57 1.31 9.25
N ALA A 324 -12.30 1.18 8.15
CA ALA A 324 -12.47 -0.07 7.43
C ALA A 324 -11.13 -0.60 6.86
N ARG A 325 -11.14 -1.84 6.35
CA ARG A 325 -9.98 -2.39 5.62
C ARG A 325 -9.71 -1.54 4.37
N GLY A 326 -8.46 -1.17 4.12
CA GLY A 326 -8.09 -0.32 2.99
C GLY A 326 -8.30 1.19 3.18
N ALA A 327 -8.82 1.65 4.32
CA ALA A 327 -9.05 3.07 4.60
C ALA A 327 -7.76 3.91 4.79
N GLY A 328 -6.59 3.27 4.90
CA GLY A 328 -5.31 3.97 5.05
C GLY A 328 -4.82 4.08 6.51
N LYS A 329 -5.31 3.23 7.43
CA LYS A 329 -4.89 3.23 8.84
C LYS A 329 -3.38 3.10 9.01
N SER A 330 -2.75 2.08 8.41
CA SER A 330 -1.30 1.85 8.47
C SER A 330 -0.53 3.00 7.81
N SER A 331 -1.08 3.61 6.76
CA SER A 331 -0.48 4.79 6.10
C SER A 331 -0.43 6.00 7.02
N LEU A 332 -1.53 6.29 7.73
CA LEU A 332 -1.55 7.37 8.71
C LEU A 332 -0.64 7.04 9.91
N LEU A 333 -0.67 5.80 10.41
CA LEU A 333 0.21 5.37 11.51
C LEU A 333 1.69 5.54 11.13
N THR A 334 2.07 5.13 9.90
CA THR A 334 3.40 5.37 9.34
C THR A 334 3.75 6.86 9.32
N ALA A 335 2.85 7.71 8.84
CA ALA A 335 3.07 9.15 8.79
C ALA A 335 3.30 9.76 10.18
N LEU A 336 2.56 9.30 11.18
CA LEU A 336 2.72 9.75 12.57
C LEU A 336 4.07 9.34 13.16
N MET A 337 4.65 8.21 12.75
CA MET A 337 5.94 7.75 13.27
C MET A 337 7.09 8.71 12.93
N PHE A 338 7.04 9.42 11.80
CA PHE A 338 8.04 10.42 11.43
C PHE A 338 7.91 11.75 12.18
N GLU A 339 6.82 11.94 12.91
CA GLU A 339 6.61 13.14 13.74
C GLU A 339 7.21 13.02 15.15
N PHE A 340 7.66 11.83 15.56
CA PHE A 340 8.37 11.67 16.82
C PHE A 340 9.73 12.38 16.77
N PRO A 341 10.18 12.96 17.90
CA PRO A 341 11.57 13.39 18.00
C PRO A 341 12.55 12.23 17.77
N ILE A 342 13.64 12.46 17.04
CA ILE A 342 14.68 11.43 16.75
C ILE A 342 15.23 10.78 18.04
N SER A 343 15.29 11.55 19.13
CA SER A 343 15.74 11.06 20.43
C SER A 343 14.77 10.06 21.07
N GLN A 344 13.50 10.08 20.68
CA GLN A 344 12.47 9.18 21.20
C GLN A 344 12.73 7.74 20.71
N ARG A 345 12.77 6.80 21.65
CA ARG A 345 12.77 5.39 21.29
C ARG A 345 11.38 4.94 20.86
N ILE A 346 11.31 4.14 19.82
CA ILE A 346 10.07 3.59 19.25
C ILE A 346 10.15 2.06 19.31
N LEU A 347 9.09 1.44 19.81
CA LEU A 347 8.89 -0.01 19.79
C LEU A 347 7.67 -0.30 18.92
N THR A 348 7.83 -1.09 17.85
CA THR A 348 6.71 -1.55 17.03
C THR A 348 6.37 -2.99 17.34
N ILE A 349 5.07 -3.31 17.38
CA ILE A 349 4.53 -4.66 17.54
C ILE A 349 3.59 -4.90 16.38
N GLU A 350 3.95 -5.84 15.52
CA GLU A 350 3.28 -6.08 14.24
C GLU A 350 3.14 -7.58 14.00
N ASP A 351 2.06 -8.00 13.41
CA ASP A 351 1.87 -9.35 12.85
C ASP A 351 2.51 -9.48 11.46
N THR A 352 2.73 -8.36 10.82
CA THR A 352 3.49 -8.21 9.56
C THR A 352 4.23 -6.90 9.60
N LEU A 353 5.49 -6.89 9.22
CA LEU A 353 6.32 -5.68 9.22
C LEU A 353 5.90 -4.73 8.09
N GLU A 354 4.85 -3.95 8.31
CA GLU A 354 4.36 -2.92 7.39
C GLU A 354 4.90 -1.52 7.74
N LEU A 355 5.29 -1.30 8.99
CA LEU A 355 5.77 0.00 9.46
C LEU A 355 7.22 0.24 9.02
N PRO A 356 7.62 1.49 8.78
CA PRO A 356 8.88 1.86 8.12
C PRO A 356 10.10 1.77 9.06
N GLY A 357 10.22 0.71 9.84
CA GLY A 357 11.27 0.55 10.85
C GLY A 357 12.69 0.61 10.27
N LYS A 358 12.92 0.06 9.06
CA LYS A 358 14.22 0.13 8.36
C LYS A 358 14.57 1.58 7.99
N LYS A 359 13.62 2.30 7.40
CA LYS A 359 13.78 3.70 6.98
C LYS A 359 14.02 4.62 8.17
N LEU A 360 13.23 4.47 9.24
CA LEU A 360 13.43 5.24 10.46
C LEU A 360 14.84 5.03 11.04
N ARG A 361 15.32 3.77 11.11
CA ARG A 361 16.69 3.48 11.57
C ARG A 361 17.76 4.12 10.70
N SER A 362 17.61 4.09 9.37
CA SER A 362 18.55 4.75 8.44
C SER A 362 18.61 6.27 8.63
N MET A 363 17.52 6.86 9.13
CA MET A 363 17.43 8.29 9.47
C MET A 363 17.90 8.63 10.91
N GLY A 364 18.37 7.64 11.67
CA GLY A 364 18.90 7.85 13.02
C GLY A 364 17.90 7.67 14.16
N TYR A 365 16.65 7.26 13.88
CA TYR A 365 15.67 6.94 14.92
C TYR A 365 16.05 5.62 15.64
N LYS A 366 15.69 5.52 16.90
CA LYS A 366 15.90 4.34 17.73
C LYS A 366 14.67 3.45 17.66
N VAL A 367 14.63 2.51 16.72
CA VAL A 367 13.48 1.64 16.48
C VAL A 367 13.80 0.19 16.76
N GLN A 368 13.01 -0.46 17.64
CA GLN A 368 12.96 -1.89 17.82
C GLN A 368 11.64 -2.43 17.28
N SER A 369 11.70 -3.22 16.23
CA SER A 369 10.52 -3.90 15.68
C SER A 369 10.40 -5.30 16.27
N MET A 370 9.18 -5.66 16.67
CA MET A 370 8.81 -7.00 17.15
C MET A 370 7.74 -7.57 16.22
N LEU A 371 8.01 -8.75 15.68
CA LEU A 371 7.11 -9.50 14.81
C LEU A 371 6.38 -10.56 15.62
N ILE A 372 5.07 -10.59 15.50
CA ILE A 372 4.20 -11.63 16.07
C ILE A 372 3.91 -12.64 14.96
N ASP A 373 4.35 -13.88 15.14
CA ASP A 373 4.07 -14.94 14.19
C ASP A 373 2.61 -15.43 14.33
N ASP A 374 1.75 -15.05 13.36
CA ASP A 374 0.30 -15.30 13.39
C ASP A 374 -0.14 -16.70 12.89
N ARG A 375 0.83 -17.60 12.62
CA ARG A 375 0.55 -18.91 11.98
C ARG A 375 -0.31 -19.87 12.80
N ASN A 376 -0.63 -19.59 14.06
CA ASN A 376 -1.39 -20.47 14.96
C ASN A 376 -2.41 -19.68 15.81
N GLY A 377 -3.38 -18.99 15.22
CA GLY A 377 -4.56 -18.39 15.84
C GLY A 377 -4.45 -17.98 17.34
N GLU A 378 -4.94 -18.82 18.27
CA GLU A 378 -4.86 -18.54 19.73
C GLU A 378 -3.43 -18.32 20.27
N ALA A 379 -2.41 -18.85 19.60
CA ALA A 379 -1.02 -18.61 19.97
C ALA A 379 -0.54 -17.22 19.57
N ALA A 380 -1.10 -16.61 18.54
CA ALA A 380 -0.76 -15.27 18.08
C ALA A 380 -1.19 -14.20 19.08
N GLU A 381 -2.43 -14.27 19.59
CA GLU A 381 -2.92 -13.33 20.62
C GLU A 381 -2.09 -13.37 21.89
N LYS A 382 -1.69 -14.58 22.34
CA LYS A 382 -0.80 -14.74 23.51
C LYS A 382 0.58 -14.15 23.26
N ARG A 383 1.11 -14.27 22.03
CA ARG A 383 2.41 -13.67 21.66
C ARG A 383 2.33 -12.15 21.58
N ALA A 384 1.21 -11.59 21.10
CA ALA A 384 0.99 -10.14 21.11
C ALA A 384 1.01 -9.59 22.54
N ASP A 385 0.32 -10.24 23.46
CA ASP A 385 0.33 -9.90 24.87
C ASP A 385 1.74 -10.03 25.49
N GLU A 386 2.46 -11.11 25.18
CA GLU A 386 3.84 -11.31 25.63
C GLU A 386 4.80 -10.25 25.08
N ALA A 387 4.74 -9.95 23.78
CA ALA A 387 5.53 -8.90 23.14
C ALA A 387 5.27 -7.54 23.79
N LEU A 388 4.01 -7.23 24.09
CA LEU A 388 3.64 -6.00 24.78
C LEU A 388 4.21 -5.97 26.22
N ARG A 389 4.09 -7.06 27.00
CA ARG A 389 4.67 -7.15 28.34
C ARG A 389 6.19 -7.02 28.36
N VAL A 390 6.86 -7.54 27.34
CA VAL A 390 8.31 -7.37 27.16
C VAL A 390 8.62 -5.93 26.81
N SER A 391 7.87 -5.28 25.90
CA SER A 391 8.10 -3.91 25.51
C SER A 391 8.01 -2.93 26.68
N LEU A 392 7.10 -3.16 27.63
CA LEU A 392 6.97 -2.37 28.86
C LEU A 392 8.18 -2.47 29.81
N ARG A 393 9.05 -3.46 29.61
CA ARG A 393 10.30 -3.68 30.37
C ARG A 393 11.54 -3.16 29.64
N LEU A 394 11.41 -2.80 28.36
CA LEU A 394 12.55 -2.34 27.54
C LEU A 394 12.88 -0.86 27.74
N GLY A 395 12.26 -0.19 28.72
CA GLY A 395 12.49 1.21 29.06
C GLY A 395 11.47 2.15 28.44
N GLU A 396 11.56 3.45 28.76
CA GLU A 396 10.65 4.48 28.26
C GLU A 396 10.71 4.56 26.72
N SER A 397 9.61 4.26 26.08
CA SER A 397 9.52 4.20 24.63
C SER A 397 8.10 4.54 24.17
N ALA A 398 7.97 5.10 22.97
CA ALA A 398 6.70 5.11 22.26
C ALA A 398 6.38 3.68 21.80
N ILE A 399 5.17 3.21 22.05
CA ILE A 399 4.70 1.88 21.66
C ILE A 399 3.74 2.02 20.49
N ILE A 400 4.04 1.36 19.40
CA ILE A 400 3.25 1.39 18.16
C ILE A 400 2.73 -0.01 17.90
N LEU A 401 1.40 -0.15 17.93
CA LEU A 401 0.72 -1.40 17.61
C LEU A 401 0.22 -1.36 16.17
N GLY A 402 0.67 -2.27 15.33
CA GLY A 402 0.19 -2.40 13.95
C GLY A 402 -1.32 -2.51 13.90
N GLU A 403 -1.89 -3.38 14.75
CA GLU A 403 -3.33 -3.49 14.95
C GLU A 403 -3.67 -4.01 16.35
N VAL A 404 -4.71 -3.45 16.96
CA VAL A 404 -5.28 -3.90 18.25
C VAL A 404 -6.45 -4.82 17.96
N ARG A 405 -6.32 -6.11 18.29
CA ARG A 405 -7.32 -7.14 17.93
C ARG A 405 -7.86 -7.95 19.10
N GLY A 406 -6.99 -8.33 20.05
CA GLY A 406 -7.25 -9.36 21.02
C GLY A 406 -6.88 -9.01 22.47
N GLU A 407 -6.37 -9.99 23.20
CA GLU A 407 -6.06 -9.87 24.64
C GLU A 407 -4.98 -8.85 24.97
N GLU A 408 -4.09 -8.53 24.03
CA GLU A 408 -3.08 -7.47 24.17
C GLU A 408 -3.70 -6.11 24.52
N ALA A 409 -4.96 -5.85 24.10
CA ALA A 409 -5.66 -4.64 24.44
C ALA A 409 -5.83 -4.48 25.96
N LYS A 410 -6.17 -5.56 26.68
CA LYS A 410 -6.31 -5.51 28.15
C LYS A 410 -5.00 -5.13 28.81
N THR A 411 -3.91 -5.78 28.43
CA THR A 411 -2.57 -5.52 28.96
C THR A 411 -2.13 -4.10 28.64
N LEU A 412 -2.42 -3.62 27.42
CA LEU A 412 -2.14 -2.25 27.00
C LEU A 412 -2.83 -1.25 27.92
N TYR A 413 -4.14 -1.34 28.05
CA TYR A 413 -4.94 -0.39 28.84
C TYR A 413 -4.65 -0.48 30.33
N GLN A 414 -4.38 -1.67 30.87
CA GLN A 414 -3.90 -1.84 32.25
C GLN A 414 -2.56 -1.15 32.48
N SER A 415 -1.67 -1.23 31.49
CA SER A 415 -0.35 -0.61 31.57
C SER A 415 -0.42 0.91 31.49
N MET A 416 -1.34 1.45 30.67
CA MET A 416 -1.65 2.88 30.61
C MET A 416 -2.15 3.38 31.98
N SER A 417 -3.17 2.73 32.53
CA SER A 417 -3.80 3.12 33.81
C SER A 417 -2.84 3.06 35.01
N THR A 418 -1.82 2.18 34.95
CA THR A 418 -0.81 2.06 36.02
C THR A 418 0.42 2.94 35.80
N GLY A 419 0.44 3.76 34.75
CA GLY A 419 1.59 4.60 34.40
C GLY A 419 2.83 3.83 33.93
N ARG A 420 2.69 2.54 33.64
CA ARG A 420 3.79 1.67 33.16
C ARG A 420 3.91 1.68 31.63
N ALA A 421 2.88 2.13 30.93
CA ALA A 421 2.95 2.32 29.50
C ALA A 421 3.94 3.42 29.15
N GLY A 422 4.60 3.27 28.02
CA GLY A 422 5.61 4.23 27.56
C GLY A 422 5.08 5.66 27.40
N SER A 423 5.93 6.52 26.89
CA SER A 423 5.64 7.96 26.78
C SER A 423 4.53 8.31 25.78
N SER A 424 4.19 7.41 24.85
CA SER A 424 3.14 7.57 23.85
C SER A 424 2.70 6.20 23.34
N ILE A 425 1.43 6.07 23.00
CA ILE A 425 0.90 4.83 22.40
C ILE A 425 0.09 5.18 21.17
N LEU A 426 0.45 4.55 20.07
CA LEU A 426 -0.29 4.61 18.81
C LEU A 426 -0.72 3.21 18.42
N GLY A 427 -1.91 3.07 17.87
CA GLY A 427 -2.39 1.80 17.36
C GLY A 427 -3.43 1.97 16.29
N THR A 428 -3.60 0.95 15.44
CA THR A 428 -4.77 0.88 14.57
C THR A 428 -5.80 -0.08 15.12
N ILE A 429 -7.06 0.16 14.81
CA ILE A 429 -8.18 -0.69 15.18
C ILE A 429 -9.25 -0.63 14.10
N HIS A 430 -9.96 -1.72 13.85
CA HIS A 430 -11.12 -1.69 12.99
C HIS A 430 -12.32 -1.02 13.67
N GLY A 431 -12.98 -0.10 12.97
CA GLY A 431 -14.18 0.60 13.41
C GLY A 431 -14.53 1.74 12.47
N ASP A 432 -15.80 2.08 12.38
CA ASP A 432 -16.31 3.11 11.45
C ASP A 432 -16.42 4.49 12.08
N CYS A 433 -16.32 4.57 13.40
CA CYS A 433 -16.33 5.81 14.20
C CYS A 433 -15.80 5.54 15.62
N ALA A 434 -15.52 6.60 16.36
CA ALA A 434 -15.05 6.52 17.75
C ALA A 434 -16.00 5.73 18.67
N GLN A 435 -17.31 5.84 18.46
CA GLN A 435 -18.30 5.09 19.25
C GLN A 435 -18.21 3.58 19.00
N THR A 436 -18.03 3.16 17.76
CA THR A 436 -17.83 1.73 17.38
C THR A 436 -16.54 1.19 18.01
N VAL A 437 -15.47 1.98 17.98
CA VAL A 437 -14.19 1.62 18.63
C VAL A 437 -14.37 1.47 20.13
N TYR A 438 -15.04 2.42 20.79
CA TYR A 438 -15.34 2.34 22.22
C TYR A 438 -16.09 1.04 22.56
N ASN A 439 -17.18 0.76 21.83
CA ASN A 439 -17.99 -0.44 22.06
C ASN A 439 -17.16 -1.72 21.85
N ARG A 440 -16.33 -1.76 20.80
CA ARG A 440 -15.45 -2.91 20.51
C ARG A 440 -14.44 -3.12 21.64
N VAL A 441 -13.75 -2.06 22.07
CA VAL A 441 -12.73 -2.17 23.12
C VAL A 441 -13.35 -2.54 24.46
N THR A 442 -14.50 -1.98 24.80
CA THR A 442 -15.12 -2.24 26.11
C THR A 442 -15.91 -3.55 26.16
N ASN A 443 -16.66 -3.88 25.12
CA ASN A 443 -17.53 -5.06 25.12
C ASN A 443 -16.82 -6.31 24.59
N ASP A 444 -16.16 -6.22 23.42
CA ASP A 444 -15.55 -7.39 22.77
C ASP A 444 -14.18 -7.71 23.40
N LEU A 445 -13.33 -6.69 23.55
CA LEU A 445 -12.01 -6.83 24.15
C LEU A 445 -12.03 -6.72 25.69
N GLN A 446 -13.18 -6.49 26.31
CA GLN A 446 -13.41 -6.48 27.77
C GLN A 446 -12.46 -5.55 28.54
N VAL A 447 -12.12 -4.41 27.96
CA VAL A 447 -11.41 -3.32 28.66
C VAL A 447 -12.44 -2.51 29.44
N SER A 448 -12.11 -2.11 30.68
CA SER A 448 -13.07 -1.30 31.45
C SER A 448 -13.31 0.06 30.77
N PRO A 449 -14.54 0.58 30.83
CA PRO A 449 -14.87 1.92 30.32
C PRO A 449 -13.94 3.03 30.83
N GLU A 450 -13.53 2.92 32.09
CA GLU A 450 -12.61 3.87 32.74
C GLU A 450 -11.19 3.75 32.16
N SER A 451 -10.72 2.53 31.92
CA SER A 451 -9.40 2.30 31.30
C SER A 451 -9.35 2.83 29.86
N PHE A 452 -10.45 2.72 29.10
CA PHE A 452 -10.53 3.29 27.75
C PHE A 452 -10.29 4.80 27.73
N MET A 453 -10.59 5.49 28.82
CA MET A 453 -10.35 6.93 28.97
C MET A 453 -8.86 7.31 28.93
N GLU A 454 -7.94 6.36 29.01
CA GLU A 454 -6.51 6.62 28.79
C GLU A 454 -6.16 6.88 27.32
N THR A 455 -7.04 6.55 26.37
CA THR A 455 -6.94 7.01 24.99
C THR A 455 -7.25 8.50 24.93
N ASP A 456 -6.32 9.32 24.45
CA ASP A 456 -6.52 10.76 24.33
C ASP A 456 -7.34 11.11 23.08
N PHE A 457 -7.00 10.53 21.94
CA PHE A 457 -7.62 10.87 20.66
C PHE A 457 -7.94 9.64 19.82
N ILE A 458 -8.97 9.77 19.00
CA ILE A 458 -9.38 8.77 18.02
C ILE A 458 -9.54 9.47 16.67
N ILE A 459 -8.94 8.89 15.64
CA ILE A 459 -8.99 9.37 14.27
C ILE A 459 -9.66 8.31 13.43
N THR A 460 -10.73 8.67 12.75
CA THR A 460 -11.44 7.76 11.83
C THR A 460 -11.13 8.11 10.40
N LEU A 461 -10.66 7.10 9.66
CA LEU A 461 -10.45 7.17 8.21
C LEU A 461 -11.57 6.42 7.49
N GLY A 462 -12.11 7.04 6.47
CA GLY A 462 -13.13 6.45 5.61
C GLY A 462 -12.72 6.46 4.14
N THR A 463 -13.47 5.70 3.35
CA THR A 463 -13.36 5.70 1.90
C THR A 463 -14.67 6.21 1.32
N ILE A 464 -14.62 7.31 0.58
CA ILE A 464 -15.79 7.88 -0.10
C ILE A 464 -15.70 7.45 -1.56
N ARG A 465 -16.77 6.83 -2.06
CA ARG A 465 -16.90 6.51 -3.48
C ARG A 465 -17.53 7.70 -4.20
N GLU A 466 -16.88 8.20 -5.24
CA GLU A 466 -17.44 9.24 -6.09
C GLU A 466 -18.66 8.69 -6.84
N ARG A 467 -19.76 9.44 -6.80
CA ARG A 467 -21.03 9.03 -7.42
C ARG A 467 -20.87 8.97 -8.95
N GLY A 468 -21.14 7.79 -9.53
CA GLY A 468 -21.03 7.57 -10.97
C GLY A 468 -19.62 7.20 -11.46
N SER A 469 -18.69 6.90 -10.54
CA SER A 469 -17.33 6.44 -10.85
C SER A 469 -16.93 5.29 -9.93
N ASP A 470 -15.99 4.47 -10.36
CA ASP A 470 -15.39 3.44 -9.50
C ASP A 470 -14.28 4.00 -8.60
N ARG A 471 -14.08 5.31 -8.66
CA ARG A 471 -13.06 6.01 -7.91
C ARG A 471 -13.41 6.06 -6.43
N GLN A 472 -12.47 5.62 -5.60
CA GLN A 472 -12.55 5.68 -4.15
C GLN A 472 -11.52 6.67 -3.62
N VAL A 473 -11.98 7.65 -2.84
CA VAL A 473 -11.11 8.66 -2.20
C VAL A 473 -11.04 8.38 -0.70
N ARG A 474 -9.83 8.29 -0.18
CA ARG A 474 -9.59 8.17 1.26
C ARG A 474 -9.66 9.54 1.91
N THR A 475 -10.34 9.64 3.05
CA THR A 475 -10.45 10.90 3.80
C THR A 475 -10.58 10.63 5.29
N MET A 476 -10.16 11.59 6.09
CA MET A 476 -10.48 11.59 7.52
C MET A 476 -11.95 12.01 7.70
N THR A 477 -12.73 11.16 8.34
CA THR A 477 -14.17 11.39 8.59
C THR A 477 -14.46 11.91 9.98
N GLU A 478 -13.60 11.61 10.94
CA GLU A 478 -13.78 12.00 12.34
C GLU A 478 -12.42 12.19 13.03
N PHE A 479 -12.30 13.23 13.84
CA PHE A 479 -11.18 13.43 14.75
C PHE A 479 -11.70 13.93 16.09
N VAL A 480 -11.64 13.07 17.11
CA VAL A 480 -12.22 13.35 18.42
C VAL A 480 -11.24 13.07 19.55
N SER A 481 -11.41 13.78 20.64
CA SER A 481 -10.81 13.44 21.93
C SER A 481 -11.81 12.69 22.81
N THR A 482 -11.33 11.82 23.69
CA THR A 482 -12.15 11.26 24.75
C THR A 482 -12.65 12.37 25.66
N GLY A 483 -13.94 12.34 25.99
CA GLY A 483 -14.60 13.34 26.80
C GLY A 483 -14.41 13.15 28.32
N ASP A 484 -15.28 13.76 29.11
CA ASP A 484 -15.22 13.69 30.60
C ASP A 484 -15.79 12.40 31.18
N ARG A 485 -16.50 11.63 30.39
CA ARG A 485 -17.16 10.38 30.80
C ARG A 485 -16.94 9.30 29.75
N PRO A 486 -16.85 8.04 30.17
CA PRO A 486 -16.75 6.92 29.23
C PRO A 486 -17.82 6.97 28.12
N GLY A 487 -17.40 6.72 26.88
CA GLY A 487 -18.27 6.73 25.70
C GLY A 487 -18.74 8.12 25.25
N LYS A 488 -18.19 9.20 25.80
CA LYS A 488 -18.39 10.57 25.30
C LYS A 488 -17.15 11.07 24.60
N PHE A 489 -17.35 11.73 23.46
CA PHE A 489 -16.29 12.25 22.61
C PHE A 489 -16.52 13.72 22.33
N SER A 490 -15.44 14.45 22.12
CA SER A 490 -15.45 15.87 21.75
C SER A 490 -14.73 16.05 20.43
N ASP A 491 -15.38 16.66 19.45
CA ASP A 491 -14.78 16.96 18.16
C ASP A 491 -13.60 17.93 18.32
N VAL A 492 -12.45 17.58 17.77
CA VAL A 492 -11.22 18.38 17.77
C VAL A 492 -10.72 18.70 16.35
N SER A 493 -11.53 18.42 15.34
CA SER A 493 -11.24 18.75 13.94
C SER A 493 -11.12 20.26 13.69
N THR A 494 -11.55 21.09 14.62
CA THR A 494 -11.44 22.54 14.58
C THR A 494 -10.70 23.08 15.79
N MET A 495 -9.99 24.20 15.64
CA MET A 495 -9.31 24.89 16.74
C MET A 495 -10.26 25.19 17.92
N LYS A 496 -11.48 25.59 17.61
CA LYS A 496 -12.49 25.88 18.65
C LYS A 496 -12.89 24.63 19.43
N GLY A 497 -12.98 23.50 18.77
CA GLY A 497 -13.27 22.20 19.42
C GLY A 497 -12.06 21.74 20.24
N LEU A 498 -10.85 21.86 19.71
CA LEU A 498 -9.62 21.51 20.38
C LEU A 498 -9.43 22.25 21.71
N LEU A 499 -9.60 23.56 21.72
CA LEU A 499 -9.46 24.41 22.92
C LEU A 499 -10.48 24.10 24.03
N LYS A 500 -11.54 23.36 23.72
CA LYS A 500 -12.52 22.87 24.71
C LYS A 500 -12.19 21.47 25.23
N SER A 501 -11.23 20.78 24.60
CA SER A 501 -10.85 19.43 24.96
C SER A 501 -10.00 19.42 26.22
N ARG A 502 -10.47 18.75 27.26
CA ARG A 502 -9.67 18.52 28.49
C ARG A 502 -8.41 17.68 28.22
N ARG A 503 -8.44 16.83 27.21
CA ARG A 503 -7.25 16.04 26.83
C ARG A 503 -6.15 16.94 26.28
N PHE A 504 -6.52 17.88 25.42
CA PHE A 504 -5.59 18.90 24.93
C PHE A 504 -5.03 19.76 26.07
N GLU A 505 -5.91 20.26 26.94
CA GLU A 505 -5.50 21.04 28.15
C GLU A 505 -4.52 20.23 29.01
N ARG A 506 -4.80 18.96 29.29
CA ARG A 506 -3.91 18.07 30.04
C ARG A 506 -2.54 17.97 29.39
N ILE A 507 -2.46 17.73 28.07
CA ILE A 507 -1.20 17.60 27.32
C ILE A 507 -0.40 18.90 27.38
N ALA A 508 -1.04 20.05 27.16
CA ALA A 508 -0.41 21.35 27.26
C ALA A 508 0.15 21.62 28.68
N ASN A 509 -0.64 21.32 29.72
CA ASN A 509 -0.23 21.50 31.12
C ASN A 509 0.96 20.60 31.51
N ILE A 510 0.95 19.30 31.11
CA ILE A 510 2.05 18.37 31.40
C ILE A 510 3.36 18.87 30.76
N ASN A 511 3.27 19.43 29.57
CA ASN A 511 4.44 19.95 28.84
C ASN A 511 4.76 21.42 29.17
N SER A 512 4.02 22.03 30.14
CA SER A 512 4.19 23.44 30.53
C SER A 512 4.06 24.42 29.38
N ILE A 513 3.19 24.12 28.40
CA ILE A 513 2.92 24.93 27.21
C ILE A 513 1.64 25.73 27.45
N SER A 514 1.64 27.06 27.26
CA SER A 514 0.43 27.85 27.31
C SER A 514 -0.51 27.52 26.13
N ALA A 515 -1.83 27.76 26.30
CA ALA A 515 -2.78 27.53 25.20
C ALA A 515 -2.45 28.36 23.94
N VAL A 516 -1.91 29.56 24.12
CA VAL A 516 -1.50 30.43 23.01
C VAL A 516 -0.27 29.86 22.30
N ASP A 517 0.74 29.44 23.05
CA ASP A 517 1.96 28.84 22.48
C ASP A 517 1.64 27.52 21.76
N ALA A 518 0.74 26.70 22.35
CA ALA A 518 0.29 25.47 21.70
C ALA A 518 -0.42 25.73 20.37
N VAL A 519 -1.28 26.75 20.29
CA VAL A 519 -1.94 27.17 19.06
C VAL A 519 -0.92 27.67 18.03
N ASN A 520 0.05 28.50 18.45
CA ASN A 520 1.09 28.98 17.58
C ASN A 520 1.95 27.82 17.04
N GLU A 521 2.30 26.86 17.90
CA GLU A 521 3.07 25.68 17.47
C GLU A 521 2.30 24.82 16.47
N ILE A 522 1.00 24.57 16.69
CA ILE A 522 0.13 23.85 15.76
C ILE A 522 0.10 24.56 14.41
N ASN A 523 -0.07 25.88 14.40
CA ASN A 523 -0.11 26.67 13.16
C ASN A 523 1.25 26.67 12.44
N ALA A 524 2.36 26.76 13.15
CA ALA A 524 3.70 26.69 12.58
C ALA A 524 3.92 25.29 11.92
N ARG A 525 3.59 24.20 12.62
CA ARG A 525 3.65 22.84 12.10
C ARG A 525 2.77 22.66 10.87
N ALA A 526 1.54 23.19 10.91
CA ALA A 526 0.60 23.17 9.79
C ALA A 526 1.16 23.90 8.57
N GLY A 527 1.72 25.08 8.76
CA GLY A 527 2.35 25.89 7.71
C GLY A 527 3.55 25.20 7.08
N LEU A 528 4.44 24.61 7.90
CA LEU A 528 5.60 23.85 7.43
C LEU A 528 5.17 22.62 6.59
N ARG A 529 4.17 21.86 7.05
CA ARG A 529 3.67 20.67 6.31
C ARG A 529 2.98 21.07 5.02
N LYS A 530 2.19 22.15 5.04
CA LYS A 530 1.56 22.70 3.85
C LYS A 530 2.61 23.14 2.83
N PHE A 531 3.61 23.91 3.25
CA PHE A 531 4.70 24.36 2.37
C PHE A 531 5.40 23.18 1.67
N LEU A 532 5.75 22.13 2.42
CA LEU A 532 6.37 20.93 1.85
C LEU A 532 5.42 20.21 0.88
N ALA A 533 4.11 20.16 1.16
CA ALA A 533 3.13 19.57 0.25
C ALA A 533 3.00 20.39 -1.05
N ASP A 534 2.96 21.71 -0.96
CA ASP A 534 2.92 22.60 -2.13
C ASP A 534 4.23 22.47 -2.97
N MET A 535 5.39 22.32 -2.31
CA MET A 535 6.66 22.04 -2.98
C MET A 535 6.65 20.68 -3.69
N ALA A 536 6.11 19.65 -3.06
CA ALA A 536 6.00 18.32 -3.67
C ALA A 536 5.12 18.33 -4.92
N MET A 537 4.00 19.05 -4.89
CA MET A 537 3.10 19.18 -6.03
C MET A 537 3.70 20.00 -7.20
N THR A 538 4.59 20.95 -6.91
CA THR A 538 5.14 21.85 -7.93
C THR A 538 6.53 21.47 -8.42
N LYS A 539 7.36 20.86 -7.57
CA LYS A 539 8.78 20.57 -7.85
C LYS A 539 9.13 19.07 -7.81
N GLY A 540 8.19 18.21 -7.44
CA GLY A 540 8.34 16.77 -7.49
C GLY A 540 8.15 16.08 -6.14
N GLU A 541 7.73 14.81 -6.20
CA GLU A 541 7.31 13.99 -5.06
C GLU A 541 8.40 13.76 -3.99
N GLY A 542 9.67 14.03 -4.30
CA GLY A 542 10.76 13.92 -3.33
C GLY A 542 10.54 14.75 -2.06
N PHE A 543 9.78 15.86 -2.15
CA PHE A 543 9.44 16.70 -1.00
C PHE A 543 8.41 16.05 -0.04
N TYR A 544 7.77 14.95 -0.44
CA TYR A 544 6.98 14.12 0.48
C TYR A 544 7.87 13.25 1.39
N GLY A 545 9.17 13.17 1.12
CA GLY A 545 10.10 12.33 1.86
C GLY A 545 10.17 12.68 3.35
N PRO A 546 10.39 11.68 4.22
CA PRO A 546 10.45 11.90 5.67
C PRO A 546 11.66 12.74 6.11
N GLU A 547 12.70 12.84 5.29
CA GLU A 547 13.86 13.70 5.53
C GLU A 547 13.46 15.16 5.71
N TRP A 548 12.51 15.62 4.89
CA TRP A 548 11.98 16.98 4.97
C TRP A 548 11.18 17.23 6.24
N ILE A 549 10.51 16.17 6.77
CA ILE A 549 9.80 16.26 8.06
C ILE A 549 10.79 16.50 9.19
N VAL A 550 11.91 15.77 9.20
CA VAL A 550 12.97 15.93 10.19
C VAL A 550 13.57 17.33 10.12
N LEU A 551 13.90 17.80 8.91
CA LEU A 551 14.43 19.16 8.70
C LEU A 551 13.46 20.25 9.20
N ALA A 552 12.17 20.11 8.89
CA ALA A 552 11.14 21.06 9.34
C ALA A 552 10.99 21.06 10.87
N ASN A 553 11.03 19.89 11.52
CA ASN A 553 10.97 19.77 12.97
C ASN A 553 12.22 20.33 13.65
N ASP A 554 13.40 20.12 13.08
CA ASP A 554 14.66 20.72 13.57
C ASP A 554 14.68 22.24 13.40
N HIS A 555 14.17 22.74 12.28
CA HIS A 555 14.03 24.19 12.05
C HIS A 555 13.10 24.82 13.08
N LEU A 556 11.92 24.23 13.31
CA LEU A 556 10.98 24.67 14.34
C LEU A 556 11.64 24.75 15.72
N LYS A 557 12.38 23.71 16.11
CA LYS A 557 13.10 23.68 17.37
C LYS A 557 14.14 24.79 17.47
N LYS A 558 14.89 25.06 16.39
CA LYS A 558 15.87 26.17 16.35
C LYS A 558 15.20 27.53 16.52
N CYS A 559 14.06 27.76 15.85
CA CYS A 559 13.28 28.99 15.97
C CYS A 559 12.82 29.22 17.41
N TYR A 560 12.26 28.22 18.06
CA TYR A 560 11.85 28.34 19.48
C TYR A 560 13.04 28.58 20.41
N THR A 561 14.16 27.93 20.17
CA THR A 561 15.39 28.16 20.95
C THR A 561 15.90 29.61 20.79
N ALA A 562 15.70 30.21 19.61
CA ALA A 562 16.02 31.59 19.31
C ALA A 562 14.97 32.61 19.81
N GLY A 563 13.84 32.13 20.37
CA GLY A 563 12.75 32.98 20.87
C GLY A 563 11.73 33.40 19.81
N THR A 564 11.80 32.84 18.60
CA THR A 564 10.81 33.07 17.53
C THR A 564 9.62 32.14 17.72
N THR A 565 8.44 32.70 17.96
CA THR A 565 7.19 31.95 18.20
C THR A 565 6.07 32.27 17.19
N ASP A 566 6.29 33.25 16.30
CA ASP A 566 5.34 33.60 15.25
C ASP A 566 5.32 32.53 14.15
N PRO A 567 4.17 31.88 13.90
CA PRO A 567 4.04 30.82 12.92
C PRO A 567 4.47 31.23 11.49
N ASP A 568 4.06 32.44 11.07
CA ASP A 568 4.35 32.93 9.72
C ASP A 568 5.84 33.25 9.53
N GLU A 569 6.51 33.73 10.57
CA GLU A 569 7.95 33.98 10.54
C GLU A 569 8.74 32.68 10.46
N ILE A 570 8.33 31.66 11.22
CA ILE A 570 8.93 30.32 11.21
C ILE A 570 8.83 29.70 9.80
N VAL A 571 7.66 29.76 9.18
CA VAL A 571 7.46 29.22 7.82
C VAL A 571 8.31 29.98 6.81
N ARG A 572 8.26 31.30 6.81
CA ARG A 572 9.06 32.13 5.90
C ARG A 572 10.57 31.93 6.05
N SER A 573 11.06 31.73 7.26
CA SER A 573 12.49 31.46 7.48
C SER A 573 12.89 30.07 6.96
N PHE A 574 12.01 29.07 7.06
CA PHE A 574 12.21 27.74 6.47
C PHE A 574 12.22 27.79 4.94
N GLU A 575 11.29 28.53 4.32
CA GLU A 575 11.23 28.74 2.87
C GLU A 575 12.53 29.34 2.33
N ARG A 576 13.08 30.36 3.00
CA ARG A 576 14.37 30.96 2.64
C ARG A 576 15.50 29.95 2.73
N SER A 577 15.57 29.18 3.82
CA SER A 577 16.63 28.19 3.99
C SER A 577 16.64 27.12 2.90
N ILE A 578 15.46 26.70 2.40
CA ILE A 578 15.37 25.73 1.30
C ILE A 578 15.77 26.35 -0.04
N ASN A 579 15.42 27.60 -0.30
CA ASN A 579 15.79 28.26 -1.55
C ASN A 579 17.30 28.55 -1.62
N ASP A 580 17.93 28.92 -0.49
CA ASP A 580 19.37 29.13 -0.40
C ASP A 580 20.17 27.83 -0.64
N PHE A 581 19.66 26.67 -0.26
CA PHE A 581 20.31 25.38 -0.58
C PHE A 581 20.34 25.05 -2.08
N LYS A 582 19.44 25.61 -2.89
CA LYS A 582 19.38 25.38 -4.34
C LYS A 582 20.30 26.28 -5.16
N GLU A 583 20.80 27.38 -4.60
CA GLU A 583 21.79 28.25 -5.28
C GLU A 583 23.22 27.71 -5.13
N VAL A 584 23.43 26.66 -4.34
CA VAL A 584 24.75 26.08 -4.04
C VAL A 584 24.98 24.74 -4.78
N GLU A 585 23.95 24.12 -5.38
CA GLU A 585 24.05 22.96 -6.31
C GLU A 585 24.00 23.45 -7.77
#